data_8636d19fe621690078d3e9bb2839294b
#
_entry.id   8636d19fe621690078d3e9bb2839294b
#
_cell.length_a   1.000
_cell.length_b   1.000
_cell.length_c   1.000
_cell.angle_alpha   90.00
_cell.angle_beta   90.00
_cell.angle_gamma   90.00
#
_symmetry.space_group_name_H-M   'P 1'
#
loop_
_entity.id
_entity.type
_entity.pdbx_description
1 polymer ?
#
loop_
_entity_poly.entity_id
_entity_poly.type
_entity_poly.pdbx_seq_one_letter_code
_entity_poly.pdbx_strand_id
1 'polypeptide(L)'
;EDGTIWISGTYHNIFSVANCLTELGFKILNVVTWAKTNPPPNISCRYFTYSTEFIIWARKSAKKPHHFNYELMKQLNDDKQMTDVWRLPAIAPWEKSCGKHPTQKPLALLTRIILASTDKNAWVLDPFAGSSTTGIAANLIGRRYLGIEREQDFAEISRKRREEIDNFRIYGDYRSKIKDIAKSEIIEPTCFACEEEYFEDLPF
;
A
#
# COMPACT_ATOMS: atom_id res chain seq x y z
N GLU A 1 -12.25 10.25 -12.02
CA GLU A 1 -11.50 11.04 -13.03
C GLU A 1 -10.14 11.56 -12.52
N ASP A 2 -9.92 11.62 -11.21
CA ASP A 2 -8.73 12.09 -10.48
C ASP A 2 -7.88 10.95 -9.90
N GLY A 3 -8.30 9.71 -10.12
CA GLY A 3 -7.61 8.53 -9.66
C GLY A 3 -6.22 8.35 -10.27
N THR A 4 -5.37 7.66 -9.53
CA THR A 4 -3.99 7.34 -9.93
C THR A 4 -3.77 5.84 -9.93
N ILE A 5 -2.71 5.41 -10.60
CA ILE A 5 -2.24 4.03 -10.61
C ILE A 5 -0.86 3.94 -9.98
N TRP A 6 -0.67 2.90 -9.19
CA TRP A 6 0.59 2.55 -8.55
C TRP A 6 1.01 1.15 -8.96
N ILE A 7 2.19 1.00 -9.53
CA ILE A 7 2.69 -0.29 -10.00
C ILE A 7 4.06 -0.55 -9.37
N SER A 8 4.16 -1.60 -8.57
CA SER A 8 5.43 -2.02 -7.96
C SER A 8 6.15 -3.03 -8.84
N GLY A 9 7.47 -2.94 -8.87
CA GLY A 9 8.30 -3.88 -9.59
C GLY A 9 9.77 -3.84 -9.16
N THR A 10 10.51 -4.84 -9.63
CA THR A 10 11.96 -4.89 -9.49
C THR A 10 12.64 -4.31 -10.73
N TYR A 11 13.96 -4.18 -10.70
CA TYR A 11 14.73 -3.73 -11.87
C TYR A 11 14.52 -4.59 -13.13
N HIS A 12 14.05 -5.82 -12.99
CA HIS A 12 13.79 -6.71 -14.13
C HIS A 12 12.63 -6.24 -15.03
N ASN A 13 11.64 -5.58 -14.48
CA ASN A 13 10.40 -5.27 -15.19
C ASN A 13 9.95 -3.81 -15.13
N ILE A 14 10.46 -3.04 -14.16
CA ILE A 14 9.94 -1.67 -13.90
C ILE A 14 10.12 -0.74 -15.10
N PHE A 15 11.19 -0.88 -15.85
CA PHE A 15 11.46 -0.05 -17.04
C PHE A 15 10.48 -0.38 -18.19
N SER A 16 10.18 -1.66 -18.40
CA SER A 16 9.17 -2.08 -19.39
C SER A 16 7.77 -1.56 -18.99
N VAL A 17 7.44 -1.61 -17.71
CA VAL A 17 6.18 -1.05 -17.19
C VAL A 17 6.10 0.45 -17.42
N ALA A 18 7.20 1.19 -17.20
CA ALA A 18 7.25 2.63 -17.45
C ALA A 18 7.00 2.96 -18.93
N ASN A 19 7.62 2.21 -19.84
CA ASN A 19 7.42 2.37 -21.28
C ASN A 19 5.96 2.10 -21.67
N CYS A 20 5.37 0.99 -21.22
CA CYS A 20 3.97 0.67 -21.48
C CYS A 20 3.01 1.74 -20.97
N LEU A 21 3.23 2.27 -19.76
CA LEU A 21 2.41 3.36 -19.23
C LEU A 21 2.48 4.61 -20.11
N THR A 22 3.67 4.96 -20.61
CA THR A 22 3.87 6.10 -21.49
C THR A 22 3.17 5.88 -22.83
N GLU A 23 3.32 4.70 -23.44
CA GLU A 23 2.63 4.32 -24.70
C GLU A 23 1.10 4.35 -24.56
N LEU A 24 0.57 3.94 -23.39
CA LEU A 24 -0.85 4.00 -23.06
C LEU A 24 -1.33 5.42 -22.71
N GLY A 25 -0.46 6.43 -22.79
CA GLY A 25 -0.79 7.83 -22.54
C GLY A 25 -0.94 8.21 -21.07
N PHE A 26 -0.38 7.41 -20.15
CA PHE A 26 -0.29 7.81 -18.74
C PHE A 26 0.85 8.81 -18.54
N LYS A 27 0.62 9.76 -17.63
CA LYS A 27 1.68 10.65 -17.15
C LYS A 27 2.28 10.05 -15.88
N ILE A 28 3.56 9.66 -15.93
CA ILE A 28 4.31 9.26 -14.75
C ILE A 28 4.54 10.50 -13.88
N LEU A 29 4.20 10.41 -12.61
CA LEU A 29 4.34 11.46 -11.59
C LEU A 29 5.66 11.29 -10.83
N ASN A 30 5.90 10.08 -10.31
CA ASN A 30 7.13 9.71 -9.61
C ASN A 30 7.51 8.25 -9.91
N VAL A 31 8.80 7.96 -9.77
CA VAL A 31 9.32 6.62 -9.57
C VAL A 31 9.87 6.56 -8.15
N VAL A 32 9.05 6.02 -7.24
CA VAL A 32 9.42 5.90 -5.83
C VAL A 32 10.35 4.71 -5.64
N THR A 33 11.44 4.91 -4.93
CA THR A 33 12.39 3.88 -4.52
C THR A 33 12.06 3.43 -3.09
N TRP A 34 11.53 2.21 -2.95
CA TRP A 34 11.44 1.58 -1.65
C TRP A 34 12.78 0.98 -1.26
N ALA A 35 13.49 1.64 -0.33
CA ALA A 35 14.75 1.19 0.24
C ALA A 35 14.46 0.34 1.49
N LYS A 36 14.68 -0.97 1.38
CA LYS A 36 14.47 -1.93 2.48
C LYS A 36 15.51 -1.70 3.58
N THR A 37 15.06 -1.53 4.81
CA THR A 37 15.97 -1.35 5.96
C THR A 37 16.62 -2.67 6.41
N ASN A 38 16.06 -3.81 5.99
CA ASN A 38 16.52 -5.16 6.32
C ASN A 38 16.53 -6.08 5.08
N PRO A 39 17.31 -5.75 4.04
CA PRO A 39 17.36 -6.56 2.82
C PRO A 39 18.03 -7.91 3.11
N PRO A 40 17.62 -9.00 2.41
CA PRO A 40 18.31 -10.28 2.50
C PRO A 40 19.73 -10.16 1.95
N PRO A 41 20.71 -10.88 2.53
CA PRO A 41 22.09 -10.83 2.07
C PRO A 41 22.24 -11.44 0.67
N ASN A 42 23.21 -10.95 -0.09
CA ASN A 42 23.63 -11.59 -1.34
C ASN A 42 24.60 -12.74 -1.06
N ILE A 43 24.10 -13.96 -1.14
CA ILE A 43 24.86 -15.17 -0.85
C ILE A 43 26.01 -15.39 -1.86
N SER A 44 25.85 -14.94 -3.12
CA SER A 44 26.87 -15.13 -4.15
C SER A 44 28.09 -14.23 -4.00
N CYS A 45 27.96 -13.12 -3.26
CA CYS A 45 29.02 -12.11 -3.06
C CYS A 45 29.65 -11.55 -4.35
N ARG A 46 28.95 -11.61 -5.49
CA ARG A 46 29.45 -11.19 -6.80
C ARG A 46 28.90 -9.85 -7.30
N TYR A 47 27.90 -9.31 -6.60
CA TYR A 47 27.26 -8.03 -6.91
C TYR A 47 26.68 -7.44 -5.62
N PHE A 48 26.24 -6.21 -5.67
CA PHE A 48 25.64 -5.54 -4.52
C PHE A 48 24.32 -6.22 -4.09
N THR A 49 24.03 -6.21 -2.79
CA THR A 49 22.77 -6.69 -2.26
C THR A 49 21.60 -5.86 -2.82
N TYR A 50 20.59 -6.54 -3.35
CA TYR A 50 19.36 -5.88 -3.82
C TYR A 50 18.54 -5.40 -2.63
N SER A 51 18.70 -4.14 -2.29
CA SER A 51 18.05 -3.49 -1.16
C SER A 51 16.86 -2.62 -1.57
N THR A 52 16.56 -2.51 -2.86
CA THR A 52 15.52 -1.62 -3.36
C THR A 52 14.52 -2.35 -4.25
N GLU A 53 13.27 -1.87 -4.23
CA GLU A 53 12.25 -2.09 -5.25
C GLU A 53 11.70 -0.73 -5.70
N PHE A 54 11.08 -0.69 -6.87
CA PHE A 54 10.56 0.52 -7.47
C PHE A 54 9.05 0.51 -7.52
N ILE A 55 8.45 1.69 -7.39
CA ILE A 55 7.01 1.87 -7.49
C ILE A 55 6.76 3.06 -8.40
N ILE A 56 6.12 2.82 -9.54
CA ILE A 56 5.70 3.89 -10.45
C ILE A 56 4.37 4.43 -9.98
N TRP A 57 4.29 5.74 -9.81
CA TRP A 57 3.06 6.48 -9.60
C TRP A 57 2.71 7.25 -10.88
N ALA A 58 1.53 7.00 -11.42
CA ALA A 58 1.09 7.62 -12.66
C ALA A 58 -0.39 7.99 -12.63
N ARG A 59 -0.79 8.91 -13.52
CA ARG A 59 -2.19 9.31 -13.74
C ARG A 59 -2.58 9.17 -15.19
N LYS A 60 -3.87 8.88 -15.46
CA LYS A 60 -4.40 8.77 -16.82
C LYS A 60 -4.54 10.12 -17.50
N SER A 61 -5.12 11.11 -16.82
CA SER A 61 -5.37 12.42 -17.42
C SER A 61 -4.18 13.36 -17.24
N ALA A 62 -3.71 13.95 -18.35
CA ALA A 62 -2.73 15.03 -18.29
C ALA A 62 -3.37 16.39 -17.94
N LYS A 63 -4.69 16.54 -18.14
CA LYS A 63 -5.41 17.81 -17.99
C LYS A 63 -6.03 18.02 -16.61
N LYS A 64 -6.48 16.94 -15.96
CA LYS A 64 -7.10 17.03 -14.61
C LYS A 64 -6.06 16.76 -13.54
N PRO A 65 -6.02 17.54 -12.45
CA PRO A 65 -5.18 17.24 -11.33
C PRO A 65 -5.59 15.89 -10.71
N HIS A 66 -4.63 15.13 -10.23
CA HIS A 66 -4.86 13.93 -9.44
C HIS A 66 -4.99 14.30 -7.97
N HIS A 67 -5.63 13.41 -7.20
CA HIS A 67 -5.68 13.56 -5.76
C HIS A 67 -4.30 13.24 -5.14
N PHE A 68 -3.83 14.12 -4.26
CA PHE A 68 -2.59 13.93 -3.49
C PHE A 68 -2.68 14.63 -2.14
N ASN A 69 -2.58 13.88 -1.07
CA ASN A 69 -2.64 14.36 0.31
C ASN A 69 -1.30 14.98 0.75
N TYR A 70 -0.92 16.09 0.10
CA TYR A 70 0.38 16.74 0.31
C TYR A 70 0.65 17.10 1.77
N GLU A 71 -0.31 17.74 2.44
CA GLU A 71 -0.13 18.17 3.84
C GLU A 71 -0.01 16.98 4.78
N LEU A 72 -0.82 15.92 4.60
CA LEU A 72 -0.69 14.69 5.37
C LEU A 72 0.68 14.04 5.16
N MET A 73 1.15 13.94 3.92
CA MET A 73 2.47 13.36 3.62
C MET A 73 3.60 14.18 4.26
N LYS A 74 3.50 15.49 4.26
CA LYS A 74 4.45 16.40 4.92
C LYS A 74 4.47 16.18 6.42
N GLN A 75 3.31 16.14 7.08
CA GLN A 75 3.17 15.90 8.51
C GLN A 75 3.70 14.51 8.93
N LEU A 76 3.43 13.47 8.12
CA LEU A 76 4.00 12.14 8.33
C LEU A 76 5.53 12.11 8.22
N ASN A 77 6.12 13.07 7.52
CA ASN A 77 7.56 13.24 7.33
C ASN A 77 8.15 14.38 8.19
N ASP A 78 7.63 14.53 9.42
CA ASP A 78 8.13 15.51 10.40
C ASP A 78 8.14 16.95 9.84
N ASP A 79 7.02 17.34 9.25
CA ASP A 79 6.75 18.65 8.61
C ASP A 79 7.69 19.01 7.45
N LYS A 80 8.40 18.04 6.91
CA LYS A 80 9.22 18.20 5.72
C LYS A 80 8.56 17.54 4.52
N GLN A 81 8.75 18.13 3.34
CA GLN A 81 8.29 17.53 2.10
C GLN A 81 8.79 16.08 1.96
N MET A 82 7.86 15.13 1.74
CA MET A 82 8.22 13.73 1.57
C MET A 82 8.90 13.53 0.21
N THR A 83 10.00 12.80 0.22
CA THR A 83 10.78 12.49 -1.00
C THR A 83 10.32 11.17 -1.61
N ASP A 84 10.84 10.85 -2.79
CA ASP A 84 10.61 9.62 -3.53
C ASP A 84 11.50 8.44 -3.10
N VAL A 85 12.29 8.58 -2.04
CA VAL A 85 13.04 7.49 -1.42
C VAL A 85 12.44 7.15 -0.07
N TRP A 86 11.75 6.00 -0.01
CA TRP A 86 11.08 5.53 1.20
C TRP A 86 11.86 4.43 1.90
N ARG A 87 12.34 4.72 3.10
CA ARG A 87 13.04 3.76 3.95
C ARG A 87 12.02 3.01 4.82
N LEU A 88 11.63 1.82 4.38
CA LEU A 88 10.65 0.99 5.07
C LEU A 88 11.19 -0.45 5.19
N PRO A 89 10.84 -1.18 6.26
CA PRO A 89 11.24 -2.59 6.39
C PRO A 89 10.58 -3.45 5.32
N ALA A 90 11.19 -4.59 5.04
CA ALA A 90 10.52 -5.68 4.36
C ALA A 90 9.41 -6.24 5.27
N ILE A 91 8.56 -7.11 4.71
CA ILE A 91 7.43 -7.70 5.42
C ILE A 91 7.85 -8.33 6.75
N ALA A 92 7.11 -7.99 7.80
CA ALA A 92 7.35 -8.52 9.14
C ALA A 92 6.73 -9.93 9.32
N PRO A 93 7.24 -10.75 10.25
CA PRO A 93 6.69 -12.09 10.54
C PRO A 93 5.19 -12.07 10.89
N TRP A 94 4.74 -11.10 11.67
CA TRP A 94 3.34 -10.97 12.09
C TRP A 94 2.37 -10.69 10.92
N GLU A 95 2.86 -10.14 9.82
CA GLU A 95 2.07 -9.92 8.61
C GLU A 95 1.81 -11.22 7.81
N LYS A 96 2.38 -12.35 8.23
CA LYS A 96 2.29 -13.67 7.59
C LYS A 96 1.54 -14.71 8.43
N SER A 97 0.80 -14.27 9.44
CA SER A 97 0.04 -15.13 10.37
C SER A 97 -0.89 -16.10 9.64
N CYS A 98 -1.59 -15.64 8.60
CA CYS A 98 -2.55 -16.44 7.84
C CYS A 98 -1.94 -17.23 6.68
N GLY A 99 -0.64 -17.16 6.44
CA GLY A 99 0.04 -17.85 5.36
C GLY A 99 1.13 -17.03 4.67
N LYS A 100 1.79 -17.64 3.69
CA LYS A 100 2.89 -17.02 2.95
C LYS A 100 2.50 -16.80 1.49
N HIS A 101 2.66 -15.58 1.02
CA HIS A 101 2.64 -15.26 -0.41
C HIS A 101 4.06 -14.86 -0.84
N PRO A 102 4.60 -15.39 -1.96
CA PRO A 102 6.01 -15.20 -2.33
C PRO A 102 6.43 -13.75 -2.50
N THR A 103 5.54 -12.91 -3.02
CA THR A 103 5.79 -11.50 -3.34
C THR A 103 4.98 -10.52 -2.49
N GLN A 104 4.50 -10.96 -1.32
CA GLN A 104 3.73 -10.11 -0.41
C GLN A 104 4.49 -8.82 -0.09
N LYS A 105 3.82 -7.68 -0.18
CA LYS A 105 4.36 -6.38 0.19
C LYS A 105 4.05 -6.06 1.65
N PRO A 106 4.87 -5.25 2.34
CA PRO A 106 4.59 -4.86 3.72
C PRO A 106 3.41 -3.88 3.80
N LEU A 107 2.61 -4.00 4.85
CA LEU A 107 1.47 -3.11 5.12
C LEU A 107 1.89 -1.64 5.18
N ALA A 108 3.03 -1.34 5.78
CA ALA A 108 3.54 0.03 5.87
C ALA A 108 3.72 0.71 4.50
N LEU A 109 4.14 -0.05 3.47
CA LEU A 109 4.29 0.47 2.12
C LEU A 109 2.94 0.79 1.49
N LEU A 110 2.00 -0.17 1.54
CA LEU A 110 0.68 -0.03 0.92
C LEU A 110 -0.15 1.04 1.63
N THR A 111 -0.06 1.12 2.97
CA THR A 111 -0.70 2.18 3.75
C THR A 111 -0.24 3.56 3.30
N ARG A 112 1.07 3.78 3.13
CA ARG A 112 1.61 5.07 2.66
C ARG A 112 1.11 5.43 1.27
N ILE A 113 1.11 4.48 0.34
CA ILE A 113 0.57 4.66 -1.02
C ILE A 113 -0.90 5.11 -0.97
N ILE A 114 -1.72 4.41 -0.19
CA ILE A 114 -3.15 4.68 -0.11
C ILE A 114 -3.41 6.02 0.59
N LEU A 115 -2.73 6.32 1.69
CA LEU A 115 -2.82 7.62 2.38
C LEU A 115 -2.41 8.78 1.47
N ALA A 116 -1.40 8.59 0.63
CA ALA A 116 -0.93 9.64 -0.29
C ALA A 116 -1.95 10.00 -1.36
N SER A 117 -2.75 9.04 -1.84
CA SER A 117 -3.51 9.19 -3.08
C SER A 117 -5.02 8.97 -2.96
N THR A 118 -5.57 8.87 -1.73
CA THR A 118 -7.00 8.64 -1.50
C THR A 118 -7.50 9.36 -0.26
N ASP A 119 -8.78 9.77 -0.28
CA ASP A 119 -9.52 10.18 0.90
C ASP A 119 -10.18 9.00 1.62
N LYS A 120 -10.72 9.24 2.83
CA LYS A 120 -11.58 8.27 3.52
C LYS A 120 -12.75 7.88 2.61
N ASN A 121 -13.15 6.61 2.69
CA ASN A 121 -14.22 6.03 1.86
C ASN A 121 -13.94 5.96 0.35
N ALA A 122 -12.77 6.36 -0.14
CA ALA A 122 -12.39 6.18 -1.54
C ALA A 122 -12.25 4.69 -1.88
N TRP A 123 -12.51 4.35 -3.15
CA TRP A 123 -12.30 3.00 -3.65
C TRP A 123 -10.84 2.76 -4.04
N VAL A 124 -10.31 1.62 -3.60
CA VAL A 124 -9.00 1.08 -3.98
C VAL A 124 -9.24 -0.23 -4.74
N LEU A 125 -8.76 -0.30 -5.97
CA LEU A 125 -8.81 -1.51 -6.80
C LEU A 125 -7.42 -2.15 -6.88
N ASP A 126 -7.33 -3.44 -6.60
CA ASP A 126 -6.12 -4.24 -6.85
C ASP A 126 -6.47 -5.46 -7.72
N PRO A 127 -6.16 -5.41 -9.03
CA PRO A 127 -6.47 -6.51 -9.95
C PRO A 127 -5.53 -7.71 -9.81
N PHE A 128 -4.52 -7.64 -8.94
CA PHE A 128 -3.54 -8.69 -8.65
C PHE A 128 -3.37 -8.85 -7.14
N ALA A 129 -4.49 -9.08 -6.45
CA ALA A 129 -4.62 -8.95 -5.00
C ALA A 129 -3.64 -9.85 -4.20
N GLY A 130 -3.29 -11.02 -4.69
CA GLY A 130 -2.45 -11.97 -3.98
C GLY A 130 -3.02 -12.30 -2.59
N SER A 131 -2.26 -12.00 -1.54
CA SER A 131 -2.71 -12.10 -0.15
C SER A 131 -3.46 -10.86 0.35
N SER A 132 -3.95 -9.99 -0.52
CA SER A 132 -4.71 -8.76 -0.25
C SER A 132 -4.07 -7.79 0.75
N THR A 133 -2.75 -7.62 0.70
CA THR A 133 -2.12 -6.61 1.57
C THR A 133 -2.66 -5.20 1.29
N THR A 134 -2.97 -4.89 0.03
CA THR A 134 -3.64 -3.64 -0.37
C THR A 134 -5.00 -3.51 0.31
N GLY A 135 -5.80 -4.58 0.34
CA GLY A 135 -7.12 -4.60 0.97
C GLY A 135 -7.06 -4.42 2.48
N ILE A 136 -6.14 -5.14 3.14
CA ILE A 136 -5.92 -4.97 4.58
C ILE A 136 -5.48 -3.54 4.89
N ALA A 137 -4.52 -2.98 4.16
CA ALA A 137 -4.09 -1.60 4.34
C ALA A 137 -5.23 -0.59 4.13
N ALA A 138 -6.06 -0.78 3.09
CA ALA A 138 -7.22 0.06 2.81
C ALA A 138 -8.23 0.03 3.97
N ASN A 139 -8.59 -1.17 4.47
CA ASN A 139 -9.51 -1.32 5.57
C ASN A 139 -8.99 -0.69 6.87
N LEU A 140 -7.69 -0.88 7.19
CA LEU A 140 -7.10 -0.31 8.40
C LEU A 140 -7.16 1.23 8.45
N ILE A 141 -7.36 1.89 7.32
CA ILE A 141 -7.40 3.35 7.21
C ILE A 141 -8.72 3.88 6.62
N GLY A 142 -9.79 3.08 6.68
CA GLY A 142 -11.16 3.49 6.31
C GLY A 142 -11.35 3.75 4.81
N ARG A 143 -10.74 2.93 3.94
CA ARG A 143 -10.99 2.96 2.49
C ARG A 143 -11.75 1.71 2.06
N ARG A 144 -12.54 1.83 0.99
CA ARG A 144 -13.21 0.71 0.35
C ARG A 144 -12.23 -0.04 -0.54
N TYR A 145 -12.41 -1.35 -0.65
CA TYR A 145 -11.48 -2.19 -1.41
C TYR A 145 -12.20 -3.16 -2.34
N LEU A 146 -11.65 -3.32 -3.53
CA LEU A 146 -12.00 -4.39 -4.46
C LEU A 146 -10.72 -5.08 -4.93
N GLY A 147 -10.57 -6.36 -4.61
CA GLY A 147 -9.44 -7.17 -5.05
C GLY A 147 -9.87 -8.26 -6.03
N ILE A 148 -9.01 -8.54 -7.01
CA ILE A 148 -9.19 -9.66 -7.94
C ILE A 148 -7.98 -10.58 -7.76
N GLU A 149 -8.25 -11.87 -7.48
CA GLU A 149 -7.22 -12.90 -7.37
C GLU A 149 -7.70 -14.17 -8.07
N ARG A 150 -6.84 -14.70 -8.94
CA ARG A 150 -7.14 -15.89 -9.73
C ARG A 150 -6.85 -17.19 -8.98
N GLU A 151 -5.77 -17.20 -8.19
CA GLU A 151 -5.31 -18.41 -7.50
C GLU A 151 -6.12 -18.61 -6.21
N GLN A 152 -6.78 -19.76 -6.10
CA GLN A 152 -7.66 -20.12 -4.98
C GLN A 152 -6.93 -20.02 -3.63
N ASP A 153 -5.71 -20.53 -3.55
CA ASP A 153 -4.93 -20.57 -2.31
C ASP A 153 -4.66 -19.15 -1.78
N PHE A 154 -4.37 -18.20 -2.68
CA PHE A 154 -4.14 -16.81 -2.29
C PHE A 154 -5.43 -16.09 -1.93
N ALA A 155 -6.53 -16.40 -2.62
CA ALA A 155 -7.85 -15.89 -2.25
C ALA A 155 -8.27 -16.37 -0.85
N GLU A 156 -7.93 -17.60 -0.46
CA GLU A 156 -8.18 -18.12 0.89
C GLU A 156 -7.33 -17.40 1.95
N ILE A 157 -6.03 -17.13 1.66
CA ILE A 157 -5.20 -16.32 2.54
C ILE A 157 -5.80 -14.92 2.71
N SER A 158 -6.29 -14.31 1.63
CA SER A 158 -6.94 -13.01 1.65
C SER A 158 -8.15 -12.97 2.58
N ARG A 159 -9.05 -13.97 2.49
CA ARG A 159 -10.22 -14.07 3.37
C ARG A 159 -9.82 -14.22 4.84
N LYS A 160 -8.88 -15.13 5.15
CA LYS A 160 -8.38 -15.32 6.52
C LYS A 160 -7.80 -14.02 7.10
N ARG A 161 -7.02 -13.28 6.31
CA ARG A 161 -6.46 -11.99 6.75
C ARG A 161 -7.56 -10.95 6.97
N ARG A 162 -8.61 -10.96 6.14
CA ARG A 162 -9.74 -10.05 6.34
C ARG A 162 -10.50 -10.40 7.61
N GLU A 163 -10.81 -11.68 7.84
CA GLU A 163 -11.45 -12.18 9.07
C GLU A 163 -10.61 -11.88 10.33
N GLU A 164 -9.26 -11.96 10.21
CA GLU A 164 -8.36 -11.66 11.32
C GLU A 164 -8.55 -10.21 11.83
N ILE A 165 -8.69 -9.24 10.93
CA ILE A 165 -8.88 -7.83 11.31
C ILE A 165 -10.31 -7.47 11.69
N ASP A 166 -11.29 -8.36 11.59
CA ASP A 166 -12.61 -8.21 12.21
C ASP A 166 -12.53 -8.32 13.73
N ASN A 167 -11.46 -8.91 14.26
CA ASN A 167 -11.17 -8.87 15.67
C ASN A 167 -10.61 -7.50 16.06
N PHE A 168 -11.36 -6.74 16.86
CA PHE A 168 -11.02 -5.38 17.29
C PHE A 168 -9.61 -5.24 17.92
N ARG A 169 -9.17 -6.25 18.69
CA ARG A 169 -7.85 -6.23 19.31
C ARG A 169 -6.74 -6.38 18.25
N ILE A 170 -6.93 -7.28 17.30
CA ILE A 170 -5.98 -7.49 16.19
C ILE A 170 -5.96 -6.27 15.27
N TYR A 171 -7.12 -5.71 14.96
CA TYR A 171 -7.26 -4.48 14.21
C TYR A 171 -6.46 -3.33 14.84
N GLY A 172 -6.66 -3.09 16.14
CA GLY A 172 -5.92 -2.06 16.89
C GLY A 172 -4.41 -2.34 16.96
N ASP A 173 -4.02 -3.61 17.15
CA ASP A 173 -2.62 -4.03 17.17
C ASP A 173 -1.93 -3.76 15.81
N TYR A 174 -2.60 -4.08 14.69
CA TYR A 174 -2.06 -3.79 13.35
C TYR A 174 -1.88 -2.30 13.12
N ARG A 175 -2.87 -1.48 13.48
CA ARG A 175 -2.80 -0.02 13.35
C ARG A 175 -1.64 0.56 14.14
N SER A 176 -1.44 0.12 15.38
CA SER A 176 -0.35 0.60 16.25
C SER A 176 1.05 0.26 15.73
N LYS A 177 1.21 -0.84 15.02
CA LYS A 177 2.48 -1.30 14.44
C LYS A 177 2.87 -0.56 13.16
N ILE A 178 1.92 0.12 12.50
CA ILE A 178 2.17 0.84 11.26
C ILE A 178 2.35 2.33 11.58
N LYS A 179 3.61 2.79 11.54
CA LYS A 179 4.00 4.14 11.94
C LYS A 179 3.14 5.25 11.29
N ASP A 180 2.83 5.13 10.00
CA ASP A 180 2.07 6.14 9.28
C ASP A 180 0.61 6.19 9.76
N ILE A 181 0.01 5.06 10.13
CA ILE A 181 -1.34 5.04 10.74
C ILE A 181 -1.30 5.70 12.10
N ALA A 182 -0.39 5.28 12.98
CA ALA A 182 -0.28 5.83 14.32
C ALA A 182 -0.03 7.36 14.30
N LYS A 183 0.77 7.86 13.35
CA LYS A 183 0.96 9.31 13.18
C LYS A 183 -0.30 9.99 12.61
N SER A 184 -0.97 9.42 11.62
CA SER A 184 -2.16 10.02 11.01
C SER A 184 -3.32 10.15 12.00
N GLU A 185 -3.45 9.24 12.95
CA GLU A 185 -4.44 9.30 14.03
C GLU A 185 -4.22 10.48 14.99
N ILE A 186 -2.96 10.85 15.23
CA ILE A 186 -2.63 12.02 16.05
C ILE A 186 -2.98 13.31 15.30
N ILE A 187 -2.77 13.34 13.98
CA ILE A 187 -3.01 14.49 13.11
C ILE A 187 -4.51 14.69 12.88
N GLU A 188 -5.23 13.62 12.57
CA GLU A 188 -6.67 13.59 12.34
C GLU A 188 -7.31 12.53 13.25
N PRO A 189 -7.58 12.86 14.52
CA PRO A 189 -8.19 11.88 15.42
C PRO A 189 -9.53 11.41 14.86
N THR A 190 -9.62 10.11 14.57
CA THR A 190 -10.87 9.48 14.17
C THR A 190 -11.77 9.33 15.40
N CYS A 191 -13.01 9.83 15.30
CA CYS A 191 -14.00 9.55 16.32
C CYS A 191 -14.46 8.08 16.16
N PHE A 192 -14.06 7.22 17.08
CA PHE A 192 -14.43 5.79 17.08
C PHE A 192 -15.95 5.54 17.04
N ALA A 193 -16.77 6.52 17.46
CA ALA A 193 -18.23 6.42 17.42
C ALA A 193 -18.81 6.41 15.99
N CYS A 194 -18.04 6.81 14.97
CA CYS A 194 -18.47 6.83 13.57
C CYS A 194 -18.06 5.57 12.79
N GLU A 195 -17.24 4.70 13.37
CA GLU A 195 -16.74 3.50 12.66
C GLU A 195 -17.69 2.31 12.76
N GLU A 196 -18.57 2.25 13.79
CA GLU A 196 -19.54 1.15 13.95
C GLU A 196 -20.62 1.12 12.86
N GLU A 197 -20.98 2.26 12.26
CA GLU A 197 -22.01 2.32 11.20
C GLU A 197 -21.52 1.85 9.83
N TYR A 198 -20.20 1.72 9.61
CA TYR A 198 -19.63 1.43 8.28
C TYR A 198 -19.40 -0.06 7.97
N PHE A 199 -19.55 -0.95 8.96
CA PHE A 199 -19.27 -2.38 8.76
C PHE A 199 -20.48 -3.20 8.26
N GLU A 200 -21.71 -2.67 8.34
CA GLU A 200 -22.92 -3.41 7.97
C GLU A 200 -23.23 -3.47 6.46
N ASP A 201 -22.65 -2.58 5.63
CA ASP A 201 -23.04 -2.41 4.23
C ASP A 201 -21.95 -2.69 3.17
N LEU A 202 -20.91 -3.47 3.47
CA LEU A 202 -19.93 -3.83 2.46
C LEU A 202 -20.32 -5.12 1.73
N PRO A 203 -20.74 -5.07 0.45
CA PRO A 203 -20.93 -6.28 -0.35
C PRO A 203 -19.57 -6.94 -0.60
N PHE A 204 -19.53 -8.24 -0.39
CA PHE A 204 -18.41 -9.13 -0.69
C PHE A 204 -18.23 -9.32 -2.19
#